data_40312241628421fd732c00a13d513985
#
_entry.id   40312241628421fd732c00a13d513985
#
_cell.length_a   1.000
_cell.length_b   1.000
_cell.length_c   1.000
_cell.angle_alpha   90.00
_cell.angle_beta   90.00
_cell.angle_gamma   90.00
#
_symmetry.space_group_name_H-M   'P 1'
#
loop_
_entity.id
_entity.type
_entity.pdbx_description
1 polymer ?
#
loop_
_entity_poly.entity_id
_entity_poly.type
_entity_poly.pdbx_seq_one_letter_code
_entity_poly.pdbx_strand_id
1 'polypeptide(L)'
;IFIDWSDMDKGGDLCAEQILFWQCRNAMATLSEVCGRDGSGYRRAADRLRRSILRDYWREERGGFVDCYTTGRESITRHANIFAILYDFVPPARARKIVRCVLENDAVTHITTPYFAFFELCALCKMGRLRTAQKQIESYWGGMVALGATSIWEQYIPEHSGTEHYAMYGMKYGCSLCHAWGGGPIYLLGRYCLGVYPTSPGYATFAVKPDRGLYKHMEGTVPLPEGGQVSVRMDAHSCTVCATRAGGTLTVRGQDYPIPVGEQLTVTF
;
A
#
# COMPACT_ATOMS: atom_id res chain seq x y z
N ILE A 1 -2.51 2.74 22.71
CA ILE A 1 -1.79 2.63 21.43
C ILE A 1 -2.80 2.84 20.32
N PHE A 2 -2.48 3.68 19.36
CA PHE A 2 -3.31 3.97 18.20
C PHE A 2 -2.64 3.46 16.92
N ILE A 3 -3.34 2.66 16.15
CA ILE A 3 -2.90 2.22 14.83
C ILE A 3 -3.92 2.62 13.76
N ASP A 4 -5.21 2.52 14.07
CA ASP A 4 -6.33 2.84 13.18
C ASP A 4 -7.63 2.93 14.00
N TRP A 5 -8.68 3.54 13.43
CA TRP A 5 -10.02 3.59 14.00
C TRP A 5 -10.82 2.30 13.86
N SER A 6 -10.38 1.38 13.00
CA SER A 6 -11.05 0.10 12.79
C SER A 6 -11.21 -0.70 14.08
N ASP A 7 -12.30 -1.46 14.16
CA ASP A 7 -12.54 -2.39 15.26
C ASP A 7 -11.55 -3.55 15.19
N MET A 8 -10.67 -3.60 16.20
CA MET A 8 -9.64 -4.61 16.35
C MET A 8 -9.32 -4.85 17.81
N ASP A 9 -8.75 -6.00 18.16
CA ASP A 9 -8.35 -6.28 19.54
C ASP A 9 -7.08 -5.50 19.93
N LYS A 10 -7.26 -4.42 20.65
CA LYS A 10 -6.20 -3.52 21.16
C LYS A 10 -5.88 -3.75 22.65
N GLY A 11 -6.27 -4.89 23.20
CA GLY A 11 -6.18 -5.16 24.65
C GLY A 11 -4.78 -5.53 25.16
N GLY A 12 -3.76 -5.62 24.30
CA GLY A 12 -2.40 -5.98 24.69
C GLY A 12 -1.39 -5.63 23.60
N ASP A 13 -0.35 -6.43 23.47
CA ASP A 13 0.70 -6.23 22.45
C ASP A 13 0.12 -6.47 21.05
N LEU A 14 0.13 -5.44 20.21
CA LEU A 14 -0.45 -5.50 18.86
C LEU A 14 0.53 -6.09 17.85
N CYS A 15 0.12 -7.13 17.15
CA CYS A 15 0.91 -7.78 16.11
C CYS A 15 1.35 -6.81 15.00
N ALA A 16 0.45 -5.94 14.56
CA ALA A 16 0.75 -4.95 13.52
C ALA A 16 1.92 -4.04 13.92
N GLU A 17 1.94 -3.55 15.17
CA GLU A 17 3.03 -2.73 15.69
C GLU A 17 4.33 -3.53 15.87
N GLN A 18 4.24 -4.80 16.28
CA GLN A 18 5.40 -5.65 16.38
C GLN A 18 6.06 -5.89 15.01
N ILE A 19 5.26 -6.09 13.95
CA ILE A 19 5.78 -6.22 12.57
C ILE A 19 6.39 -4.90 12.10
N LEU A 20 5.75 -3.77 12.37
CA LEU A 20 6.30 -2.45 12.05
C LEU A 20 7.62 -2.22 12.80
N PHE A 21 7.69 -2.55 14.09
CA PHE A 21 8.90 -2.44 14.88
C PHE A 21 10.03 -3.35 14.37
N TRP A 22 9.71 -4.55 13.91
CA TRP A 22 10.66 -5.42 13.22
C TRP A 22 11.23 -4.73 11.98
N GLN A 23 10.38 -4.12 11.16
CA GLN A 23 10.80 -3.38 9.97
C GLN A 23 11.66 -2.15 10.32
N CYS A 24 11.32 -1.43 11.39
CA CYS A 24 12.14 -0.33 11.89
C CYS A 24 13.56 -0.79 12.25
N ARG A 25 13.71 -1.96 12.89
CA ARG A 25 15.03 -2.53 13.20
C ARG A 25 15.84 -2.86 11.94
N ASN A 26 15.21 -3.43 10.91
CA ASN A 26 15.87 -3.67 9.63
C ASN A 26 16.28 -2.36 8.94
N ALA A 27 15.41 -1.36 8.96
CA ALA A 27 15.73 -0.03 8.44
C ALA A 27 16.93 0.61 9.19
N MET A 28 16.96 0.50 10.52
CA MET A 28 18.10 0.98 11.32
C MET A 28 19.40 0.24 11.00
N ALA A 29 19.35 -1.06 10.72
CA ALA A 29 20.51 -1.81 10.26
C ALA A 29 21.04 -1.27 8.93
N THR A 30 20.15 -1.12 7.94
CA THR A 30 20.50 -0.59 6.63
C THR A 30 21.04 0.83 6.69
N LEU A 31 20.40 1.71 7.46
CA LEU A 31 20.87 3.09 7.63
C LEU A 31 22.23 3.15 8.33
N SER A 32 22.48 2.29 9.33
CA SER A 32 23.79 2.18 9.98
C SER A 32 24.87 1.80 8.97
N GLU A 33 24.61 0.80 8.13
CA GLU A 33 25.54 0.34 7.09
C GLU A 33 25.82 1.43 6.04
N VAL A 34 24.79 2.15 5.59
CA VAL A 34 24.94 3.31 4.68
C VAL A 34 25.80 4.40 5.31
N CYS A 35 25.73 4.58 6.63
CA CYS A 35 26.58 5.53 7.40
C CYS A 35 27.95 4.95 7.79
N GLY A 36 28.34 3.79 7.27
CA GLY A 36 29.62 3.14 7.59
C GLY A 36 29.70 2.56 8.99
N ARG A 37 28.56 2.28 9.64
CA ARG A 37 28.46 1.72 11.01
C ARG A 37 27.99 0.28 10.98
N ASP A 38 28.30 -0.51 12.02
CA ASP A 38 27.83 -1.88 12.16
C ASP A 38 26.33 -1.93 12.46
N GLY A 39 25.51 -2.46 11.53
CA GLY A 39 24.09 -2.69 11.66
C GLY A 39 23.71 -4.08 12.24
N SER A 40 24.70 -4.96 12.48
CA SER A 40 24.46 -6.36 12.84
C SER A 40 23.65 -6.55 14.13
N GLY A 41 23.81 -5.67 15.10
CA GLY A 41 23.04 -5.67 16.35
C GLY A 41 21.53 -5.52 16.11
N TYR A 42 21.17 -4.60 15.22
CA TYR A 42 19.77 -4.39 14.81
C TYR A 42 19.20 -5.61 14.06
N ARG A 43 19.97 -6.22 13.14
CA ARG A 43 19.54 -7.42 12.40
C ARG A 43 19.28 -8.59 13.35
N ARG A 44 20.22 -8.88 14.27
CA ARG A 44 20.02 -9.93 15.28
C ARG A 44 18.78 -9.67 16.15
N ALA A 45 18.51 -8.43 16.50
CA ALA A 45 17.31 -8.08 17.26
C ALA A 45 16.02 -8.25 16.42
N ALA A 46 16.06 -7.87 15.14
CA ALA A 46 14.95 -8.11 14.21
C ALA A 46 14.66 -9.61 14.05
N ASP A 47 15.69 -10.45 13.89
CA ASP A 47 15.53 -11.90 13.77
C ASP A 47 14.90 -12.55 15.01
N ARG A 48 15.31 -12.10 16.20
CA ARG A 48 14.68 -12.59 17.45
C ARG A 48 13.21 -12.21 17.51
N LEU A 49 12.90 -10.95 17.23
CA LEU A 49 11.53 -10.42 17.24
C LEU A 49 10.66 -11.17 16.22
N ARG A 50 11.18 -11.38 15.00
CA ARG A 50 10.46 -12.13 13.97
C ARG A 50 10.07 -13.54 14.41
N ARG A 51 10.99 -14.25 15.05
CA ARG A 51 10.69 -15.61 15.58
C ARG A 51 9.58 -15.57 16.62
N SER A 52 9.60 -14.60 17.54
CA SER A 52 8.55 -14.46 18.56
C SER A 52 7.20 -14.13 17.90
N ILE A 53 7.15 -13.18 16.97
CA ILE A 53 5.91 -12.82 16.26
C ILE A 53 5.32 -14.03 15.53
N LEU A 54 6.15 -14.78 14.80
CA LEU A 54 5.66 -15.97 14.08
C LEU A 54 5.15 -17.08 15.02
N ARG A 55 5.76 -17.24 16.19
CA ARG A 55 5.32 -18.23 17.19
C ARG A 55 4.02 -17.81 17.87
N ASP A 56 3.90 -16.55 18.27
CA ASP A 56 2.85 -16.09 19.18
C ASP A 56 1.58 -15.64 18.44
N TYR A 57 1.71 -15.07 17.23
CA TYR A 57 0.58 -14.45 16.51
C TYR A 57 0.12 -15.23 15.27
N TRP A 58 0.98 -16.00 14.60
CA TRP A 58 0.58 -16.70 13.38
C TRP A 58 -0.36 -17.88 13.67
N ARG A 59 -1.47 -17.97 12.95
CA ARG A 59 -2.43 -19.09 13.02
C ARG A 59 -2.48 -19.80 11.66
N GLU A 60 -1.82 -20.96 11.58
CA GLU A 60 -1.65 -21.68 10.31
C GLU A 60 -3.00 -22.08 9.70
N GLU A 61 -3.94 -22.61 10.50
CA GLU A 61 -5.25 -23.05 10.02
C GLU A 61 -6.10 -21.89 9.50
N ARG A 62 -5.98 -20.71 10.13
CA ARG A 62 -6.73 -19.51 9.77
C ARG A 62 -6.04 -18.68 8.68
N GLY A 63 -4.77 -18.95 8.40
CA GLY A 63 -3.98 -18.32 7.35
C GLY A 63 -3.68 -16.84 7.56
N GLY A 64 -3.58 -16.41 8.82
CA GLY A 64 -3.33 -15.01 9.19
C GLY A 64 -2.74 -14.83 10.58
N PHE A 65 -2.36 -13.60 10.88
CA PHE A 65 -1.92 -13.17 12.20
C PHE A 65 -3.11 -12.67 13.02
N VAL A 66 -3.17 -13.07 14.29
CA VAL A 66 -4.10 -12.47 15.25
C VAL A 66 -3.62 -11.08 15.65
N ASP A 67 -4.58 -10.21 16.04
CA ASP A 67 -4.28 -8.84 16.45
C ASP A 67 -3.45 -8.80 17.74
N CYS A 68 -3.89 -9.58 18.73
CA CYS A 68 -3.25 -9.69 20.03
C CYS A 68 -3.39 -11.13 20.56
N TYR A 69 -2.28 -11.75 20.98
CA TYR A 69 -2.34 -13.10 21.53
C TYR A 69 -2.57 -13.10 23.06
N THR A 70 -2.24 -12.02 23.75
CA THR A 70 -2.31 -11.94 25.22
C THR A 70 -3.73 -11.81 25.75
N THR A 71 -4.68 -11.38 24.93
CA THR A 71 -6.09 -11.24 25.31
C THR A 71 -6.86 -12.57 25.23
N GLY A 72 -6.34 -13.55 24.50
CA GLY A 72 -7.02 -14.83 24.23
C GLY A 72 -8.23 -14.74 23.29
N ARG A 73 -8.52 -13.56 22.72
CA ARG A 73 -9.68 -13.37 21.80
C ARG A 73 -9.45 -13.97 20.41
N GLU A 74 -8.19 -14.20 20.03
CA GLU A 74 -7.83 -14.77 18.73
C GLU A 74 -8.45 -14.00 17.52
N SER A 75 -8.67 -12.68 17.67
CA SER A 75 -9.19 -11.82 16.61
C SER A 75 -8.18 -11.67 15.48
N ILE A 76 -8.62 -11.78 14.23
CA ILE A 76 -7.81 -11.51 13.03
C ILE A 76 -8.45 -10.33 12.30
N THR A 77 -7.71 -9.22 12.20
CA THR A 77 -8.03 -8.12 11.30
C THR A 77 -7.01 -7.99 10.17
N ARG A 78 -7.20 -7.00 9.30
CA ARG A 78 -6.34 -6.82 8.12
C ARG A 78 -4.97 -6.23 8.45
N HIS A 79 -4.83 -5.44 9.52
CA HIS A 79 -3.69 -4.57 9.82
C HIS A 79 -2.33 -5.28 9.87
N ALA A 80 -2.16 -6.28 10.76
CA ALA A 80 -0.94 -7.06 10.87
C ALA A 80 -0.62 -7.83 9.58
N ASN A 81 -1.65 -8.31 8.92
CA ASN A 81 -1.59 -9.11 7.71
C ASN A 81 -1.16 -8.27 6.50
N ILE A 82 -1.62 -7.01 6.41
CA ILE A 82 -1.16 -6.02 5.44
C ILE A 82 0.34 -5.75 5.60
N PHE A 83 0.80 -5.44 6.81
CA PHE A 83 2.22 -5.17 7.06
C PHE A 83 3.10 -6.41 6.83
N ALA A 84 2.60 -7.61 7.12
CA ALA A 84 3.32 -8.84 6.83
C ALA A 84 3.61 -9.02 5.32
N ILE A 85 2.69 -8.59 4.46
CA ILE A 85 2.88 -8.58 3.00
C ILE A 85 3.80 -7.43 2.58
N LEU A 86 3.53 -6.21 3.04
CA LEU A 86 4.24 -5.01 2.59
C LEU A 86 5.73 -5.08 2.89
N TYR A 87 6.10 -5.58 4.05
CA TYR A 87 7.49 -5.63 4.52
C TYR A 87 8.19 -6.97 4.28
N ASP A 88 7.61 -7.87 3.47
CA ASP A 88 8.16 -9.21 3.22
C ASP A 88 8.46 -9.99 4.51
N PHE A 89 7.63 -9.76 5.54
CA PHE A 89 7.77 -10.41 6.83
C PHE A 89 7.57 -11.94 6.75
N VAL A 90 6.72 -12.38 5.82
CA VAL A 90 6.42 -13.78 5.55
C VAL A 90 6.88 -14.21 4.16
N PRO A 91 7.16 -15.51 3.94
CA PRO A 91 7.50 -16.00 2.60
C PRO A 91 6.29 -15.91 1.65
N PRO A 92 6.52 -15.92 0.32
CA PRO A 92 5.47 -15.74 -0.69
C PRO A 92 4.27 -16.69 -0.56
N ALA A 93 4.48 -17.93 -0.10
CA ALA A 93 3.40 -18.88 0.12
C ALA A 93 2.43 -18.42 1.22
N ARG A 94 2.95 -17.93 2.35
CA ARG A 94 2.12 -17.35 3.43
C ARG A 94 1.49 -16.03 3.02
N ALA A 95 2.18 -15.19 2.27
CA ALA A 95 1.61 -13.95 1.72
C ALA A 95 0.38 -14.25 0.84
N ARG A 96 0.45 -15.24 -0.05
CA ARG A 96 -0.72 -15.69 -0.84
C ARG A 96 -1.86 -16.24 0.04
N LYS A 97 -1.52 -16.93 1.13
CA LYS A 97 -2.52 -17.44 2.09
C LYS A 97 -3.22 -16.29 2.79
N ILE A 98 -2.47 -15.26 3.23
CA ILE A 98 -3.04 -14.03 3.82
C ILE A 98 -4.00 -13.33 2.84
N VAL A 99 -3.60 -13.14 1.57
CA VAL A 99 -4.49 -12.53 0.57
C VAL A 99 -5.83 -13.25 0.53
N ARG A 100 -5.82 -14.57 0.38
CA ARG A 100 -7.04 -15.37 0.25
C ARG A 100 -7.86 -15.43 1.54
N CYS A 101 -7.20 -15.61 2.70
CA CYS A 101 -7.89 -15.88 3.97
C CYS A 101 -8.28 -14.60 4.72
N VAL A 102 -7.64 -13.45 4.42
CA VAL A 102 -7.81 -12.21 5.16
C VAL A 102 -8.22 -11.06 4.24
N LEU A 103 -7.42 -10.71 3.21
CA LEU A 103 -7.66 -9.50 2.41
C LEU A 103 -8.80 -9.64 1.39
N GLU A 104 -9.00 -10.83 0.82
CA GLU A 104 -10.08 -11.15 -0.12
C GLU A 104 -11.22 -11.94 0.58
N ASN A 105 -11.29 -11.90 1.91
CA ASN A 105 -12.33 -12.56 2.71
C ASN A 105 -13.25 -11.51 3.33
N ASP A 106 -14.49 -11.44 2.84
CA ASP A 106 -15.50 -10.49 3.30
C ASP A 106 -15.98 -10.72 4.74
N ALA A 107 -15.70 -11.92 5.32
CA ALA A 107 -15.97 -12.17 6.74
C ALA A 107 -14.96 -11.49 7.69
N VAL A 108 -13.82 -11.01 7.16
CA VAL A 108 -12.84 -10.24 7.92
C VAL A 108 -13.17 -8.76 7.81
N THR A 109 -13.37 -8.10 8.94
CA THR A 109 -13.71 -6.67 9.03
C THR A 109 -12.91 -5.82 8.06
N HIS A 110 -13.61 -5.03 7.25
CA HIS A 110 -13.00 -4.11 6.29
C HIS A 110 -12.38 -2.91 6.98
N ILE A 111 -11.37 -2.33 6.33
CA ILE A 111 -10.80 -1.05 6.75
C ILE A 111 -11.80 0.06 6.44
N THR A 112 -12.06 0.92 7.42
CA THR A 112 -13.01 2.04 7.31
C THR A 112 -12.33 3.39 7.15
N THR A 113 -11.02 3.48 7.33
CA THR A 113 -10.25 4.71 7.16
C THR A 113 -9.46 4.70 5.85
N PRO A 114 -9.43 5.80 5.10
CA PRO A 114 -8.62 5.89 3.88
C PRO A 114 -7.12 5.82 4.19
N TYR A 115 -6.73 6.15 5.42
CA TYR A 115 -5.36 5.98 5.91
C TYR A 115 -4.89 4.53 5.82
N PHE A 116 -5.60 3.60 6.44
CA PHE A 116 -5.16 2.20 6.45
C PHE A 116 -5.56 1.45 5.17
N ALA A 117 -6.65 1.86 4.50
CA ALA A 117 -7.01 1.35 3.17
C ALA A 117 -5.87 1.56 2.16
N PHE A 118 -5.10 2.65 2.25
CA PHE A 118 -3.90 2.86 1.43
C PHE A 118 -2.90 1.70 1.55
N PHE A 119 -2.58 1.26 2.77
CA PHE A 119 -1.65 0.15 3.00
C PHE A 119 -2.21 -1.18 2.48
N GLU A 120 -3.52 -1.40 2.64
CA GLU A 120 -4.20 -2.58 2.08
C GLU A 120 -4.05 -2.61 0.55
N LEU A 121 -4.35 -1.51 -0.12
CA LEU A 121 -4.24 -1.42 -1.58
C LEU A 121 -2.79 -1.60 -2.07
N CYS A 122 -1.80 -1.06 -1.35
CA CYS A 122 -0.38 -1.34 -1.62
C CYS A 122 -0.06 -2.84 -1.51
N ALA A 123 -0.57 -3.51 -0.48
CA ALA A 123 -0.36 -4.95 -0.29
C ALA A 123 -1.02 -5.77 -1.42
N LEU A 124 -2.25 -5.42 -1.80
CA LEU A 124 -2.95 -6.04 -2.93
C LEU A 124 -2.19 -5.85 -4.24
N CYS A 125 -1.76 -4.63 -4.55
CA CYS A 125 -0.95 -4.33 -5.73
C CYS A 125 0.37 -5.11 -5.74
N LYS A 126 1.08 -5.17 -4.61
CA LYS A 126 2.31 -5.96 -4.43
C LYS A 126 2.08 -7.45 -4.74
N MET A 127 0.89 -7.95 -4.43
CA MET A 127 0.48 -9.34 -4.68
C MET A 127 -0.15 -9.57 -6.06
N GLY A 128 -0.06 -8.59 -6.98
CA GLY A 128 -0.60 -8.68 -8.34
C GLY A 128 -2.13 -8.58 -8.42
N ARG A 129 -2.75 -7.96 -7.41
CA ARG A 129 -4.21 -7.74 -7.33
C ARG A 129 -4.61 -6.30 -7.72
N LEU A 130 -3.95 -5.73 -8.74
CA LEU A 130 -4.21 -4.36 -9.17
C LEU A 130 -5.69 -4.10 -9.47
N ARG A 131 -6.37 -5.04 -10.17
CA ARG A 131 -7.78 -4.89 -10.51
C ARG A 131 -8.69 -4.84 -9.28
N THR A 132 -8.38 -5.60 -8.24
CA THR A 132 -9.09 -5.54 -6.95
C THR A 132 -8.85 -4.18 -6.28
N ALA A 133 -7.61 -3.71 -6.27
CA ALA A 133 -7.28 -2.40 -5.72
C ALA A 133 -8.00 -1.25 -6.47
N GLN A 134 -8.07 -1.30 -7.81
CA GLN A 134 -8.80 -0.32 -8.61
C GLN A 134 -10.29 -0.29 -8.27
N LYS A 135 -10.94 -1.46 -8.15
CA LYS A 135 -12.35 -1.54 -7.71
C LYS A 135 -12.57 -0.93 -6.34
N GLN A 136 -11.65 -1.16 -5.40
CA GLN A 136 -11.74 -0.56 -4.06
C GLN A 136 -11.53 0.96 -4.11
N ILE A 137 -10.63 1.49 -4.95
CA ILE A 137 -10.51 2.93 -5.16
C ILE A 137 -11.82 3.52 -5.69
N GLU A 138 -12.41 2.89 -6.71
CA GLU A 138 -13.67 3.36 -7.30
C GLU A 138 -14.85 3.30 -6.32
N SER A 139 -14.96 2.23 -5.52
CA SER A 139 -16.06 2.11 -4.55
C SER A 139 -15.87 3.00 -3.32
N TYR A 140 -14.67 3.07 -2.76
CA TYR A 140 -14.41 3.76 -1.50
C TYR A 140 -14.24 5.28 -1.70
N TRP A 141 -13.21 5.71 -2.45
CA TRP A 141 -13.01 7.14 -2.73
C TRP A 141 -14.06 7.68 -3.72
N GLY A 142 -14.45 6.88 -4.71
CA GLY A 142 -15.55 7.21 -5.61
C GLY A 142 -16.87 7.36 -4.89
N GLY A 143 -17.12 6.57 -3.83
CA GLY A 143 -18.28 6.74 -2.95
C GLY A 143 -18.32 8.10 -2.25
N MET A 144 -17.19 8.58 -1.72
CA MET A 144 -17.10 9.93 -1.16
C MET A 144 -17.43 11.00 -2.23
N VAL A 145 -16.86 10.86 -3.43
CA VAL A 145 -17.12 11.78 -4.55
C VAL A 145 -18.59 11.78 -4.96
N ALA A 146 -19.22 10.62 -5.01
CA ALA A 146 -20.65 10.48 -5.33
C ALA A 146 -21.56 11.18 -4.29
N LEU A 147 -21.11 11.29 -3.04
CA LEU A 147 -21.77 12.05 -1.98
C LEU A 147 -21.44 13.56 -1.99
N GLY A 148 -20.69 14.03 -2.99
CA GLY A 148 -20.33 15.43 -3.16
C GLY A 148 -19.06 15.86 -2.45
N ALA A 149 -18.16 14.92 -2.07
CA ALA A 149 -16.89 15.27 -1.46
C ALA A 149 -16.03 16.10 -2.43
N THR A 150 -15.52 17.23 -1.94
CA THR A 150 -14.55 18.10 -2.61
C THR A 150 -13.13 17.93 -2.06
N SER A 151 -13.01 17.19 -0.98
CA SER A 151 -11.76 16.78 -0.34
C SER A 151 -11.92 15.38 0.26
N ILE A 152 -10.82 14.76 0.67
CA ILE A 152 -10.85 13.40 1.22
C ILE A 152 -11.27 13.45 2.70
N TRP A 153 -12.18 12.55 3.08
CA TRP A 153 -12.70 12.45 4.45
C TRP A 153 -11.80 11.56 5.32
N GLU A 154 -11.92 11.73 6.63
CA GLU A 154 -11.22 10.95 7.64
C GLU A 154 -11.65 9.49 7.67
N GLN A 155 -12.95 9.23 7.41
CA GLN A 155 -13.55 7.91 7.36
C GLN A 155 -14.66 7.87 6.32
N TYR A 156 -14.86 6.71 5.71
CA TYR A 156 -16.00 6.41 4.87
C TYR A 156 -16.47 4.98 5.12
N ILE A 157 -17.74 4.81 5.36
CA ILE A 157 -18.40 3.50 5.56
C ILE A 157 -19.49 3.40 4.50
N PRO A 158 -19.35 2.54 3.49
CA PRO A 158 -20.31 2.43 2.37
C PRO A 158 -21.74 2.13 2.80
N GLU A 159 -21.91 1.39 3.90
CA GLU A 159 -23.19 0.95 4.44
C GLU A 159 -23.95 2.08 5.15
N HIS A 160 -23.30 3.19 5.49
CA HIS A 160 -23.93 4.35 6.08
C HIS A 160 -24.86 5.07 5.10
N SER A 161 -25.81 5.82 5.63
CA SER A 161 -26.76 6.61 4.84
C SER A 161 -26.95 8.03 5.40
N GLY A 162 -27.23 8.98 4.54
CA GLY A 162 -27.53 10.35 4.91
C GLY A 162 -26.46 10.97 5.84
N THR A 163 -26.86 11.43 7.02
CA THR A 163 -25.94 12.08 7.96
C THR A 163 -25.02 11.13 8.73
N GLU A 164 -25.23 9.81 8.64
CA GLU A 164 -24.37 8.83 9.31
C GLU A 164 -22.93 8.89 8.75
N HIS A 165 -22.77 9.21 7.45
CA HIS A 165 -21.45 9.40 6.84
C HIS A 165 -20.59 10.49 7.50
N TYR A 166 -21.21 11.41 8.23
CA TYR A 166 -20.54 12.53 8.88
C TYR A 166 -20.36 12.33 10.38
N ALA A 167 -20.95 11.26 10.93
CA ALA A 167 -20.87 10.95 12.35
C ALA A 167 -19.53 10.32 12.71
N MET A 168 -18.88 10.81 13.77
CA MET A 168 -17.67 10.26 14.35
C MET A 168 -17.49 10.74 15.79
N TYR A 169 -16.75 10.02 16.61
CA TYR A 169 -16.47 10.40 18.00
C TYR A 169 -17.72 10.65 18.87
N GLY A 170 -18.82 9.96 18.58
CA GLY A 170 -20.10 10.20 19.25
C GLY A 170 -20.81 11.49 18.86
N MET A 171 -20.33 12.21 17.87
CA MET A 171 -20.91 13.45 17.35
C MET A 171 -21.50 13.25 15.96
N LYS A 172 -22.69 13.85 15.71
CA LYS A 172 -23.41 13.74 14.42
C LYS A 172 -22.59 14.26 13.22
N TYR A 173 -21.72 15.22 13.43
CA TYR A 173 -20.85 15.85 12.42
C TYR A 173 -19.39 15.88 12.91
N GLY A 174 -18.93 14.78 13.50
CA GLY A 174 -17.57 14.68 14.04
C GLY A 174 -16.50 14.28 13.05
N CYS A 175 -16.91 13.69 11.91
CA CYS A 175 -15.97 13.26 10.88
C CYS A 175 -15.31 14.46 10.18
N SER A 176 -13.99 14.49 10.12
CA SER A 176 -13.27 15.48 9.34
C SER A 176 -13.48 15.22 7.86
N LEU A 177 -14.01 16.23 7.13
CA LEU A 177 -14.24 16.15 5.69
C LEU A 177 -13.07 16.68 4.86
N CYS A 178 -11.96 17.08 5.49
CA CYS A 178 -10.70 17.48 4.85
C CYS A 178 -9.53 16.89 5.63
N HIS A 179 -9.18 15.63 5.32
CA HIS A 179 -8.20 14.86 6.07
C HIS A 179 -7.10 14.32 5.15
N ALA A 180 -5.90 14.90 5.26
CA ALA A 180 -4.79 14.65 4.33
C ALA A 180 -4.35 13.16 4.26
N TRP A 181 -4.54 12.38 5.32
CA TRP A 181 -4.16 10.96 5.34
C TRP A 181 -4.92 10.09 4.32
N GLY A 182 -5.96 10.64 3.69
CA GLY A 182 -6.75 9.95 2.67
C GLY A 182 -6.20 10.06 1.25
N GLY A 183 -5.11 10.79 1.01
CA GLY A 183 -4.56 11.05 -0.32
C GLY A 183 -3.88 9.87 -1.03
N GLY A 184 -4.00 8.66 -0.51
CA GLY A 184 -3.37 7.45 -1.01
C GLY A 184 -3.53 7.13 -2.50
N PRO A 185 -4.71 7.35 -3.14
CA PRO A 185 -4.90 7.03 -4.56
C PRO A 185 -3.91 7.68 -5.50
N ILE A 186 -3.45 8.90 -5.22
CA ILE A 186 -2.45 9.59 -6.07
C ILE A 186 -1.16 8.78 -6.18
N TYR A 187 -0.65 8.30 -5.03
CA TYR A 187 0.53 7.43 -5.01
C TYR A 187 0.25 6.09 -5.70
N LEU A 188 -0.89 5.45 -5.42
CA LEU A 188 -1.24 4.15 -5.97
C LEU A 188 -1.34 4.20 -7.50
N LEU A 189 -1.99 5.21 -8.06
CA LEU A 189 -2.12 5.39 -9.49
C LEU A 189 -0.75 5.64 -10.15
N GLY A 190 0.08 6.50 -9.56
CA GLY A 190 1.43 6.76 -10.06
C GLY A 190 2.34 5.54 -9.99
N ARG A 191 2.34 4.84 -8.84
CA ARG A 191 3.22 3.70 -8.57
C ARG A 191 2.83 2.43 -9.27
N TYR A 192 1.53 2.10 -9.33
CA TYR A 192 1.05 0.80 -9.79
C TYR A 192 0.32 0.83 -11.13
N CYS A 193 -0.34 1.95 -11.49
CA CYS A 193 -0.97 2.08 -12.81
C CYS A 193 0.00 2.70 -13.82
N LEU A 194 0.50 3.92 -13.59
CA LEU A 194 1.55 4.52 -14.43
C LEU A 194 2.88 3.76 -14.32
N GLY A 195 3.07 3.04 -13.22
CA GLY A 195 4.17 2.11 -13.01
C GLY A 195 5.52 2.77 -12.76
N VAL A 196 5.56 4.03 -12.33
CA VAL A 196 6.81 4.79 -12.12
C VAL A 196 7.34 4.57 -10.70
N TYR A 197 8.60 4.13 -10.58
CA TYR A 197 9.23 3.92 -9.28
C TYR A 197 10.76 3.92 -9.35
N PRO A 198 11.44 4.30 -8.24
CA PRO A 198 12.89 4.28 -8.17
C PRO A 198 13.43 2.85 -8.17
N THR A 199 14.54 2.64 -8.86
CA THR A 199 15.36 1.41 -8.81
C THR A 199 16.69 1.64 -8.13
N SER A 200 17.01 2.91 -7.83
CA SER A 200 18.16 3.30 -6.99
C SER A 200 17.83 4.54 -6.15
N PRO A 201 18.61 4.82 -5.09
CA PRO A 201 18.41 5.98 -4.24
C PRO A 201 18.32 7.29 -5.03
N GLY A 202 17.43 8.19 -4.60
CA GLY A 202 17.26 9.50 -5.23
C GLY A 202 16.72 9.47 -6.65
N TYR A 203 16.14 8.35 -7.12
CA TYR A 203 15.74 8.19 -8.53
C TYR A 203 16.92 8.37 -9.53
N ALA A 204 18.15 8.03 -9.14
CA ALA A 204 19.27 8.04 -10.09
C ALA A 204 18.99 7.06 -11.24
N THR A 205 18.32 5.94 -10.94
CA THR A 205 17.64 5.10 -11.93
C THR A 205 16.20 4.82 -11.51
N PHE A 206 15.31 4.65 -12.50
CA PHE A 206 13.88 4.37 -12.25
C PHE A 206 13.30 3.46 -13.33
N ALA A 207 12.27 2.72 -12.95
CA ALA A 207 11.49 1.92 -13.87
C ALA A 207 10.14 2.56 -14.17
N VAL A 208 9.63 2.31 -15.37
CA VAL A 208 8.28 2.60 -15.81
C VAL A 208 7.66 1.28 -16.29
N LYS A 209 6.79 0.68 -15.47
CA LYS A 209 6.09 -0.58 -15.78
C LYS A 209 4.58 -0.35 -15.70
N PRO A 210 3.98 0.26 -16.74
CA PRO A 210 2.57 0.63 -16.71
C PRO A 210 1.67 -0.60 -16.79
N ASP A 211 0.59 -0.58 -15.97
CA ASP A 211 -0.48 -1.56 -16.02
C ASP A 211 -1.83 -0.85 -15.91
N ARG A 212 -2.65 -0.93 -16.95
CA ARG A 212 -3.97 -0.30 -16.99
C ARG A 212 -4.99 -1.00 -16.07
N GLY A 213 -4.77 -2.27 -15.76
CA GLY A 213 -5.72 -3.07 -15.00
C GLY A 213 -7.10 -3.08 -15.65
N LEU A 214 -8.07 -2.35 -15.06
CA LEU A 214 -9.45 -2.20 -15.54
C LEU A 214 -9.64 -1.02 -16.50
N TYR A 215 -8.73 -0.05 -16.52
CA TYR A 215 -8.90 1.17 -17.31
C TYR A 215 -8.63 0.93 -18.79
N LYS A 216 -9.48 1.51 -19.65
CA LYS A 216 -9.31 1.45 -21.12
C LYS A 216 -8.17 2.35 -21.58
N HIS A 217 -8.01 3.49 -20.92
CA HIS A 217 -6.99 4.48 -21.15
C HIS A 217 -6.50 5.04 -19.82
N MET A 218 -5.23 5.36 -19.74
CA MET A 218 -4.65 6.10 -18.61
C MET A 218 -3.59 7.06 -19.11
N GLU A 219 -3.50 8.20 -18.43
CA GLU A 219 -2.50 9.24 -18.67
C GLU A 219 -2.20 9.94 -17.36
N GLY A 220 -0.94 10.25 -17.12
CA GLY A 220 -0.55 11.01 -15.95
C GLY A 220 0.93 11.32 -15.91
N THR A 221 1.30 12.19 -14.97
CA THR A 221 2.68 12.61 -14.75
C THR A 221 3.07 12.35 -13.31
N VAL A 222 4.22 11.71 -13.11
CA VAL A 222 4.81 11.45 -11.80
C VAL A 222 6.01 12.38 -11.62
N PRO A 223 6.03 13.19 -10.54
CA PRO A 223 7.17 14.02 -10.24
C PRO A 223 8.38 13.19 -9.83
N LEU A 224 9.56 13.61 -10.25
CA LEU A 224 10.85 13.10 -9.82
C LEU A 224 11.57 14.16 -8.98
N PRO A 225 12.62 13.80 -8.21
CA PRO A 225 13.43 14.77 -7.49
C PRO A 225 13.99 15.88 -8.40
N GLU A 226 14.31 17.04 -7.80
CA GLU A 226 14.94 18.20 -8.47
C GLU A 226 14.12 18.74 -9.66
N GLY A 227 12.78 18.69 -9.54
CA GLY A 227 11.89 19.22 -10.57
C GLY A 227 11.76 18.36 -11.83
N GLY A 228 12.33 17.14 -11.82
CA GLY A 228 12.12 16.18 -12.90
C GLY A 228 10.70 15.61 -12.91
N GLN A 229 10.32 14.99 -14.03
CA GLN A 229 9.03 14.31 -14.15
C GLN A 229 9.07 13.20 -15.21
N VAL A 230 8.13 12.27 -15.05
CA VAL A 230 7.83 11.21 -16.04
C VAL A 230 6.36 11.28 -16.40
N SER A 231 6.05 11.51 -17.66
CA SER A 231 4.69 11.43 -18.21
C SER A 231 4.49 10.07 -18.88
N VAL A 232 3.38 9.42 -18.61
CA VAL A 232 3.01 8.11 -19.15
C VAL A 232 1.60 8.21 -19.73
N ARG A 233 1.42 7.73 -20.96
CA ARG A 233 0.11 7.51 -21.60
C ARG A 233 0.05 6.08 -22.10
N MET A 234 -1.04 5.39 -21.84
CA MET A 234 -1.22 4.00 -22.29
C MET A 234 -2.68 3.70 -22.62
N ASP A 235 -2.91 3.04 -23.74
CA ASP A 235 -4.18 2.46 -24.14
C ASP A 235 -4.03 0.96 -24.50
N ALA A 236 -4.97 0.41 -25.30
CA ALA A 236 -4.93 -0.99 -25.71
C ALA A 236 -3.84 -1.29 -26.75
N HIS A 237 -3.33 -0.27 -27.45
CA HIS A 237 -2.50 -0.40 -28.65
C HIS A 237 -1.10 0.16 -28.48
N SER A 238 -0.91 1.06 -27.52
CA SER A 238 0.36 1.78 -27.37
C SER A 238 0.64 2.21 -25.93
N CYS A 239 1.92 2.41 -25.66
CA CYS A 239 2.42 3.09 -24.48
C CYS A 239 3.40 4.16 -24.89
N THR A 240 3.16 5.40 -24.50
CA THR A 240 4.05 6.55 -24.71
C THR A 240 4.57 7.06 -23.39
N VAL A 241 5.89 7.23 -23.29
CA VAL A 241 6.56 7.77 -22.09
C VAL A 241 7.48 8.92 -22.50
N CYS A 242 7.53 9.96 -21.68
CA CYS A 242 8.51 11.04 -21.76
C CYS A 242 9.08 11.31 -20.37
N ALA A 243 10.40 11.36 -20.24
CA ALA A 243 11.09 11.65 -18.98
C ALA A 243 12.03 12.85 -19.16
N THR A 244 12.02 13.76 -18.19
CA THR A 244 12.93 14.93 -18.19
C THR A 244 14.29 14.65 -17.56
N ARG A 245 14.49 13.41 -17.04
CA ARG A 245 15.75 12.93 -16.43
C ARG A 245 16.20 11.63 -17.04
N ALA A 246 17.52 11.41 -17.05
CA ALA A 246 18.14 10.14 -17.46
C ALA A 246 17.91 9.01 -16.44
N GLY A 247 18.20 7.78 -16.84
CA GLY A 247 18.19 6.60 -15.99
C GLY A 247 16.84 5.85 -15.96
N GLY A 248 15.89 6.22 -16.82
CA GLY A 248 14.61 5.56 -16.95
C GLY A 248 14.65 4.34 -17.86
N THR A 249 13.91 3.28 -17.49
CA THR A 249 13.66 2.10 -18.32
C THR A 249 12.16 1.83 -18.38
N LEU A 250 11.61 1.82 -19.59
CA LEU A 250 10.24 1.37 -19.86
C LEU A 250 10.21 -0.14 -20.05
N THR A 251 9.40 -0.85 -19.26
CA THR A 251 9.14 -2.28 -19.48
C THR A 251 7.70 -2.48 -19.94
N VAL A 252 7.51 -2.95 -21.18
CA VAL A 252 6.20 -3.28 -21.75
C VAL A 252 6.25 -4.66 -22.36
N ARG A 253 5.26 -5.53 -22.06
CA ARG A 253 5.17 -6.91 -22.54
C ARG A 253 6.46 -7.73 -22.35
N GLY A 254 7.19 -7.45 -21.27
CA GLY A 254 8.42 -8.15 -20.90
C GLY A 254 9.67 -7.70 -21.67
N GLN A 255 9.56 -6.63 -22.46
CA GLN A 255 10.71 -6.01 -23.15
C GLN A 255 11.07 -4.69 -22.50
N ASP A 256 12.35 -4.44 -22.38
CA ASP A 256 12.93 -3.25 -21.77
C ASP A 256 13.43 -2.27 -22.85
N TYR A 257 13.07 -1.01 -22.68
CA TYR A 257 13.42 0.10 -23.55
C TYR A 257 14.04 1.23 -22.72
N PRO A 258 15.29 1.67 -23.00
CA PRO A 258 15.82 2.88 -22.39
C PRO A 258 14.97 4.10 -22.77
N ILE A 259 14.63 4.93 -21.78
CA ILE A 259 13.84 6.14 -22.01
C ILE A 259 14.80 7.28 -22.36
N PRO A 260 14.72 7.89 -23.57
CA PRO A 260 15.52 9.06 -23.91
C PRO A 260 15.07 10.30 -23.09
N VAL A 261 16.01 11.17 -22.78
CA VAL A 261 15.75 12.39 -22.00
C VAL A 261 15.10 13.46 -22.87
N GLY A 262 13.97 13.97 -22.45
CA GLY A 262 13.26 15.07 -23.14
C GLY A 262 12.53 14.67 -24.43
N GLU A 263 12.63 13.42 -24.84
CA GLU A 263 11.98 12.89 -26.04
C GLU A 263 10.87 11.90 -25.69
N GLN A 264 9.90 11.77 -26.58
CA GLN A 264 8.84 10.78 -26.44
C GLN A 264 9.32 9.41 -26.98
N LEU A 265 9.19 8.39 -26.14
CA LEU A 265 9.33 6.99 -26.54
C LEU A 265 7.92 6.38 -26.65
N THR A 266 7.55 5.92 -27.86
CA THR A 266 6.29 5.21 -28.09
C THR A 266 6.55 3.76 -28.48
N VAL A 267 5.92 2.83 -27.75
CA VAL A 267 5.91 1.40 -28.06
C VAL A 267 4.50 1.01 -28.45
N THR A 268 4.34 0.47 -29.67
CA THR A 268 3.05 -0.05 -30.20
C THR A 268 2.98 -1.55 -30.00
N PHE A 269 1.76 -2.12 -29.74
CA PHE A 269 1.58 -3.56 -29.49
C PHE A 269 0.16 -4.08 -29.81
#